data_f9b4aa14017c043d9f501a5e7bbffa0b
#
_entry.id   f9b4aa14017c043d9f501a5e7bbffa0b
#
_cell.length_a   1.000
_cell.length_b   1.000
_cell.length_c   1.000
_cell.angle_alpha   90.00
_cell.angle_beta   90.00
_cell.angle_gamma   90.00
#
_symmetry.space_group_name_H-M   'P 1'
#
loop_
_entity.id
_entity.type
_entity.pdbx_description
1 polymer ?
#
loop_
_entity_poly.entity_id
_entity_poly.type
_entity_poly.pdbx_seq_one_letter_code
_entity_poly.pdbx_strand_id
1 'polypeptide(L)'
;MWQQRLGTASAFCRAVVSNGYLTEAQMQHAAQRYRLGVSRDGGVIFWQIDTTGSILDGKIMYYRPDCHRDHKRHPQWVSNRLKHYYLGDDVELIASIPSYHCLFGTHLLMEDARCKMADVFSQTSSFRLHTSDVAVVEAEKTAVILSEHYPAYLWLAAGGLFELTADKLFPLRHHRIVLFPDTDPNLTAYTRWYEVAREARRLYGCNITVSPLLELSATPEQKQRKIDLVDYLFKK
;
A
#
# COMPACT_ATOMS: atom_id res chain seq x y z
N MET A 1 -3.95 24.93 6.76
CA MET A 1 -5.09 24.01 6.55
C MET A 1 -4.79 23.20 5.31
N TRP A 2 -4.46 21.90 5.47
CA TRP A 2 -4.22 20.98 4.37
C TRP A 2 -5.59 20.61 3.80
N GLN A 3 -6.03 21.29 2.75
CA GLN A 3 -7.20 20.84 2.03
C GLN A 3 -6.84 19.50 1.38
N GLN A 4 -7.55 18.45 1.76
CA GLN A 4 -7.64 17.21 1.00
C GLN A 4 -8.16 17.55 -0.41
N ARG A 5 -7.29 17.95 -1.29
CA ARG A 5 -7.59 17.84 -2.71
C ARG A 5 -7.45 16.36 -3.02
N LEU A 6 -8.55 15.63 -2.85
CA LEU A 6 -8.75 14.34 -3.49
C LEU A 6 -8.45 14.56 -4.97
N GLY A 7 -7.28 14.14 -5.41
CA GLY A 7 -6.87 14.60 -6.70
C GLY A 7 -6.14 13.55 -7.51
N THR A 8 -6.76 13.15 -8.58
CA THR A 8 -6.09 12.61 -9.78
C THR A 8 -5.08 13.61 -10.39
N ALA A 9 -4.89 14.79 -9.79
CA ALA A 9 -4.00 15.84 -10.26
C ALA A 9 -2.50 15.59 -9.98
N SER A 10 -2.14 14.53 -9.25
CA SER A 10 -0.72 14.20 -9.02
C SER A 10 -0.01 13.73 -10.29
N ALA A 11 1.32 13.88 -10.34
CA ALA A 11 2.13 13.32 -11.42
C ALA A 11 1.96 11.79 -11.51
N PHE A 12 1.79 11.12 -10.38
CA PHE A 12 1.52 9.69 -10.30
C PHE A 12 0.24 9.30 -11.03
N CYS A 13 -0.90 9.92 -10.71
CA CYS A 13 -2.18 9.57 -11.33
C CYS A 13 -2.15 9.78 -12.85
N ARG A 14 -1.56 10.89 -13.30
CA ARG A 14 -1.37 11.13 -14.74
C ARG A 14 -0.49 10.07 -15.40
N ALA A 15 0.62 9.70 -14.74
CA ALA A 15 1.54 8.69 -15.27
C ALA A 15 0.87 7.30 -15.35
N VAL A 16 0.07 6.91 -14.37
CA VAL A 16 -0.66 5.63 -14.38
C VAL A 16 -1.60 5.56 -15.59
N VAL A 17 -2.34 6.63 -15.87
CA VAL A 17 -3.28 6.68 -17.00
C VAL A 17 -2.53 6.75 -18.34
N SER A 18 -1.55 7.65 -18.49
CA SER A 18 -0.83 7.85 -19.76
C SER A 18 0.01 6.64 -20.17
N ASN A 19 0.44 5.80 -19.21
CA ASN A 19 1.10 4.53 -19.51
C ASN A 19 0.14 3.35 -19.68
N GLY A 20 -1.17 3.57 -19.60
CA GLY A 20 -2.18 2.55 -19.85
C GLY A 20 -2.27 1.48 -18.76
N TYR A 21 -1.86 1.78 -17.53
CA TYR A 21 -2.08 0.88 -16.39
C TYR A 21 -3.54 0.87 -15.97
N LEU A 22 -4.17 2.04 -15.92
CA LEU A 22 -5.59 2.23 -15.59
C LEU A 22 -6.22 3.22 -16.58
N THR A 23 -7.51 3.09 -16.81
CA THR A 23 -8.32 4.14 -17.44
C THR A 23 -8.48 5.32 -16.48
N GLU A 24 -8.92 6.49 -16.99
CA GLU A 24 -9.20 7.65 -16.15
C GLU A 24 -10.25 7.33 -15.08
N ALA A 25 -11.32 6.61 -15.44
CA ALA A 25 -12.38 6.21 -14.51
C ALA A 25 -11.86 5.28 -13.41
N GLN A 26 -11.05 4.28 -13.76
CA GLN A 26 -10.42 3.40 -12.78
C GLN A 26 -9.45 4.17 -11.86
N MET A 27 -8.63 5.08 -12.43
CA MET A 27 -7.73 5.90 -11.62
C MET A 27 -8.50 6.79 -10.65
N GLN A 28 -9.61 7.38 -11.09
CA GLN A 28 -10.47 8.19 -10.24
C GLN A 28 -11.09 7.34 -9.11
N HIS A 29 -11.60 6.16 -9.43
CA HIS A 29 -12.15 5.22 -8.46
C HIS A 29 -11.10 4.80 -7.43
N ALA A 30 -9.91 4.37 -7.89
CA ALA A 30 -8.81 4.00 -7.00
C ALA A 30 -8.34 5.18 -6.12
N ALA A 31 -8.24 6.39 -6.69
CA ALA A 31 -7.84 7.59 -5.94
C ALA A 31 -8.84 7.93 -4.82
N GLN A 32 -10.12 7.78 -5.07
CA GLN A 32 -11.17 7.96 -4.05
C GLN A 32 -11.11 6.87 -2.99
N ARG A 33 -11.04 5.60 -3.42
CA ARG A 33 -11.00 4.43 -2.53
C ARG A 33 -9.81 4.48 -1.58
N TYR A 34 -8.61 4.79 -2.08
CA TYR A 34 -7.39 4.90 -1.28
C TYR A 34 -7.18 6.29 -0.68
N ARG A 35 -8.11 7.22 -0.91
CA ARG A 35 -8.05 8.60 -0.41
C ARG A 35 -6.73 9.29 -0.76
N LEU A 36 -6.25 9.12 -2.01
CA LEU A 36 -4.98 9.69 -2.43
C LEU A 36 -4.96 11.21 -2.30
N GLY A 37 -3.88 11.75 -1.78
CA GLY A 37 -3.67 13.19 -1.68
C GLY A 37 -2.65 13.70 -2.70
N VAL A 38 -2.56 15.04 -2.80
CA VAL A 38 -1.56 15.72 -3.63
C VAL A 38 -0.84 16.78 -2.80
N SER A 39 0.49 16.71 -2.78
CA SER A 39 1.32 17.72 -2.14
C SER A 39 1.42 19.01 -3.00
N ARG A 40 1.75 20.14 -2.38
CA ARG A 40 1.88 21.44 -3.08
C ARG A 40 2.88 21.40 -4.24
N ASP A 41 3.89 20.57 -4.13
CA ASP A 41 4.98 20.37 -5.10
C ASP A 41 4.74 19.20 -6.06
N GLY A 42 3.48 18.71 -6.16
CA GLY A 42 3.01 17.76 -7.16
C GLY A 42 3.23 16.29 -6.85
N GLY A 43 3.77 15.95 -5.68
CA GLY A 43 3.88 14.56 -5.23
C GLY A 43 2.51 13.97 -4.87
N VAL A 44 2.34 12.67 -5.06
CA VAL A 44 1.19 11.94 -4.51
C VAL A 44 1.41 11.72 -3.02
N ILE A 45 0.33 11.80 -2.25
CA ILE A 45 0.34 11.46 -0.82
C ILE A 45 -0.43 10.16 -0.65
N PHE A 46 0.27 9.13 -0.19
CA PHE A 46 -0.30 7.86 0.23
C PHE A 46 -0.57 7.93 1.74
N TRP A 47 -1.82 8.22 2.10
CA TRP A 47 -2.22 8.34 3.50
C TRP A 47 -2.25 6.99 4.19
N GLN A 48 -1.64 6.91 5.34
CA GLN A 48 -1.75 5.77 6.25
C GLN A 48 -2.91 6.00 7.20
N ILE A 49 -4.00 5.33 6.93
CA ILE A 49 -5.26 5.45 7.66
C ILE A 49 -5.54 4.10 8.31
N ASP A 50 -5.73 4.11 9.61
CA ASP A 50 -5.96 2.89 10.39
C ASP A 50 -7.40 2.34 10.24
N THR A 51 -7.68 1.25 10.95
CA THR A 51 -9.00 0.61 10.97
C THR A 51 -10.09 1.47 11.63
N THR A 52 -9.75 2.52 12.36
CA THR A 52 -10.72 3.47 12.94
C THR A 52 -11.05 4.61 11.99
N GLY A 53 -10.30 4.75 10.90
CA GLY A 53 -10.38 5.87 9.96
C GLY A 53 -9.48 7.06 10.36
N SER A 54 -8.65 6.89 11.39
CA SER A 54 -7.70 7.92 11.84
C SER A 54 -6.49 7.97 10.90
N ILE A 55 -6.11 9.17 10.49
CA ILE A 55 -4.90 9.40 9.69
C ILE A 55 -3.70 9.38 10.64
N LEU A 56 -2.82 8.40 10.49
CA LEU A 56 -1.59 8.27 11.26
C LEU A 56 -0.46 9.12 10.66
N ASP A 57 -0.27 9.03 9.34
CA ASP A 57 0.72 9.80 8.58
C ASP A 57 0.37 9.80 7.08
N GLY A 58 1.23 10.40 6.25
CA GLY A 58 1.14 10.35 4.80
C GLY A 58 2.53 10.28 4.18
N LYS A 59 2.74 9.31 3.30
CA LYS A 59 3.99 9.18 2.54
C LYS A 59 3.88 9.93 1.23
N ILE A 60 4.73 10.94 1.05
CA ILE A 60 4.79 11.74 -0.17
C ILE A 60 5.80 11.11 -1.12
N MET A 61 5.33 10.75 -2.31
CA MET A 61 6.15 10.12 -3.34
C MET A 61 6.09 10.88 -4.65
N TYR A 62 7.17 10.80 -5.41
CA TYR A 62 7.31 11.48 -6.69
C TYR A 62 7.54 10.46 -7.79
N TYR A 63 6.80 10.65 -8.88
CA TYR A 63 6.85 9.75 -10.03
C TYR A 63 7.17 10.54 -11.30
N ARG A 64 7.94 9.90 -12.18
CA ARG A 64 8.23 10.39 -13.52
C ARG A 64 7.06 10.06 -14.46
N PRO A 65 7.03 10.66 -15.67
CA PRO A 65 5.99 10.37 -16.67
C PRO A 65 5.90 8.88 -17.09
N ASP A 66 7.00 8.13 -16.96
CA ASP A 66 7.06 6.68 -17.22
C ASP A 66 6.52 5.81 -16.09
N CYS A 67 5.88 6.41 -15.10
CA CYS A 67 5.33 5.77 -13.90
C CYS A 67 6.35 5.09 -12.99
N HIS A 68 7.65 5.40 -13.15
CA HIS A 68 8.68 4.99 -12.22
C HIS A 68 8.95 6.08 -11.18
N ARG A 69 9.42 5.66 -10.01
CA ARG A 69 9.80 6.58 -8.94
C ARG A 69 10.86 7.58 -9.42
N ASP A 70 10.69 8.83 -9.09
CA ASP A 70 11.72 9.85 -9.30
C ASP A 70 12.79 9.75 -8.20
N HIS A 71 13.93 9.13 -8.52
CA HIS A 71 15.03 8.94 -7.58
C HIS A 71 15.79 10.24 -7.24
N LYS A 72 15.53 11.33 -7.97
CA LYS A 72 16.10 12.66 -7.64
C LYS A 72 15.37 13.32 -6.48
N ARG A 73 14.20 12.82 -6.13
CA ARG A 73 13.35 13.33 -5.05
C ARG A 73 13.13 12.22 -4.01
N HIS A 74 13.63 12.45 -2.80
CA HIS A 74 13.45 11.48 -1.72
C HIS A 74 11.99 11.41 -1.25
N PRO A 75 11.51 10.23 -0.82
CA PRO A 75 10.24 10.11 -0.12
C PRO A 75 10.24 11.00 1.12
N GLN A 76 9.10 11.57 1.43
CA GLN A 76 8.93 12.40 2.61
C GLN A 76 7.68 11.98 3.37
N TRP A 77 7.67 12.25 4.67
CA TRP A 77 6.51 12.04 5.50
C TRP A 77 5.84 13.39 5.78
N VAL A 78 4.50 13.40 5.74
CA VAL A 78 3.71 14.60 6.05
C VAL A 78 4.00 15.06 7.47
N SER A 79 4.08 14.12 8.43
CA SER A 79 4.44 14.41 9.81
C SER A 79 5.78 15.16 9.92
N ASN A 80 6.81 14.71 9.19
CA ASN A 80 8.11 15.38 9.21
C ASN A 80 8.05 16.80 8.63
N ARG A 81 7.31 16.99 7.51
CA ARG A 81 7.10 18.35 6.98
C ARG A 81 6.38 19.27 7.96
N LEU A 82 5.38 18.75 8.69
CA LEU A 82 4.65 19.51 9.69
C LEU A 82 5.52 19.83 10.91
N LYS A 83 6.31 18.86 11.37
CA LYS A 83 7.27 19.07 12.48
C LYS A 83 8.24 20.21 12.14
N HIS A 84 8.89 20.16 10.98
CA HIS A 84 9.77 21.25 10.53
C HIS A 84 9.05 22.59 10.39
N TYR A 85 7.82 22.57 9.92
CA TYR A 85 7.04 23.81 9.78
C TYR A 85 6.71 24.49 11.10
N TYR A 86 6.35 23.69 12.13
CA TYR A 86 5.92 24.21 13.43
C TYR A 86 7.06 24.36 14.45
N LEU A 87 8.08 23.51 14.38
CA LEU A 87 9.17 23.41 15.37
C LEU A 87 10.50 23.96 14.83
N GLY A 88 10.55 24.39 13.55
CA GLY A 88 11.80 24.77 12.91
C GLY A 88 12.75 23.58 12.76
N ASP A 89 14.05 23.84 12.94
CA ASP A 89 15.10 22.81 12.77
C ASP A 89 15.58 22.22 14.11
N ASP A 90 14.74 22.25 15.15
CA ASP A 90 15.03 21.58 16.43
C ASP A 90 14.94 20.06 16.25
N VAL A 91 16.09 19.46 15.94
CA VAL A 91 16.21 18.03 15.64
C VAL A 91 15.84 17.15 16.83
N GLU A 92 16.19 17.56 18.06
CA GLU A 92 15.91 16.79 19.28
C GLU A 92 14.42 16.75 19.57
N LEU A 93 13.76 17.90 19.48
CA LEU A 93 12.31 18.00 19.67
C LEU A 93 11.55 17.24 18.57
N ILE A 94 11.98 17.37 17.31
CA ILE A 94 11.40 16.64 16.19
C ILE A 94 11.51 15.13 16.39
N ALA A 95 12.67 14.64 16.83
CA ALA A 95 12.92 13.23 17.08
C ALA A 95 12.12 12.68 18.28
N SER A 96 11.82 13.52 19.28
CA SER A 96 11.05 13.11 20.46
C SER A 96 9.57 12.82 20.18
N ILE A 97 9.01 13.33 19.06
CA ILE A 97 7.61 13.12 18.71
C ILE A 97 7.46 11.79 17.96
N PRO A 98 6.77 10.80 18.53
CA PRO A 98 6.61 9.50 17.90
C PRO A 98 5.84 9.61 16.57
N SER A 99 6.22 8.77 15.62
CA SER A 99 5.49 8.58 14.36
C SER A 99 4.90 7.17 14.35
N TYR A 100 3.60 7.07 14.08
CA TYR A 100 2.90 5.80 14.00
C TYR A 100 2.58 5.50 12.55
N HIS A 101 2.84 4.27 12.13
CA HIS A 101 2.61 3.85 10.76
C HIS A 101 1.81 2.55 10.72
N CYS A 102 0.89 2.45 9.77
CA CYS A 102 0.19 1.21 9.42
C CYS A 102 0.47 0.84 7.95
N LEU A 103 -0.10 -0.27 7.48
CA LEU A 103 -0.08 -0.56 6.04
C LEU A 103 -0.95 0.45 5.29
N PHE A 104 -0.48 0.91 4.14
CA PHE A 104 -1.31 1.69 3.24
C PHE A 104 -2.53 0.87 2.80
N GLY A 105 -3.72 1.46 2.85
CA GLY A 105 -4.97 0.78 2.53
C GLY A 105 -5.65 0.08 3.72
N THR A 106 -5.11 0.14 4.95
CA THR A 106 -5.70 -0.52 6.14
C THR A 106 -7.16 -0.12 6.40
N HIS A 107 -7.55 1.12 6.10
CA HIS A 107 -8.95 1.59 6.25
C HIS A 107 -9.96 0.81 5.38
N LEU A 108 -9.51 0.18 4.29
CA LEU A 108 -10.38 -0.61 3.42
C LEU A 108 -10.97 -1.84 4.12
N LEU A 109 -10.32 -2.34 5.18
CA LEU A 109 -10.84 -3.45 5.99
C LEU A 109 -12.19 -3.10 6.62
N MET A 110 -12.36 -1.84 7.04
CA MET A 110 -13.64 -1.38 7.63
C MET A 110 -14.72 -1.17 6.58
N GLU A 111 -14.33 -0.69 5.40
CA GLU A 111 -15.25 -0.49 4.27
C GLU A 111 -15.77 -1.84 3.76
N ASP A 112 -14.89 -2.84 3.62
CA ASP A 112 -15.25 -4.21 3.25
C ASP A 112 -16.22 -4.85 4.27
N ALA A 113 -15.94 -4.70 5.56
CA ALA A 113 -16.80 -5.22 6.62
C ALA A 113 -18.20 -4.57 6.60
N ARG A 114 -18.28 -3.25 6.39
CA ARG A 114 -19.55 -2.51 6.32
C ARG A 114 -20.37 -2.91 5.09
N CYS A 115 -19.76 -3.04 3.92
CA CYS A 115 -20.45 -3.48 2.70
C CYS A 115 -21.04 -4.87 2.90
N LYS A 116 -20.26 -5.81 3.45
CA LYS A 116 -20.72 -7.18 3.71
C LYS A 116 -21.83 -7.27 4.76
N MET A 117 -21.79 -6.42 5.80
CA MET A 117 -22.89 -6.35 6.77
C MET A 117 -24.18 -5.83 6.13
N ALA A 118 -24.11 -4.85 5.24
CA ALA A 118 -25.28 -4.35 4.50
C ALA A 118 -25.90 -5.44 3.63
N ASP A 119 -25.07 -6.26 2.96
CA ASP A 119 -25.52 -7.39 2.14
C ASP A 119 -26.17 -8.50 2.99
N VAL A 120 -25.68 -8.75 4.21
CA VAL A 120 -26.27 -9.74 5.15
C VAL A 120 -27.69 -9.32 5.59
N PHE A 121 -27.92 -8.06 5.82
CA PHE A 121 -29.27 -7.57 6.19
C PHE A 121 -30.26 -7.61 5.04
N SER A 122 -29.80 -7.75 3.80
CA SER A 122 -30.64 -7.82 2.60
C SER A 122 -31.00 -9.25 2.17
N GLN A 123 -30.34 -10.29 2.72
CA GLN A 123 -30.55 -11.69 2.33
C GLN A 123 -30.85 -12.60 3.52
N THR A 124 -32.03 -13.22 3.51
CA THR A 124 -32.50 -14.19 4.51
C THR A 124 -32.04 -15.61 4.22
N SER A 125 -30.75 -15.93 4.32
CA SER A 125 -30.31 -17.34 4.41
C SER A 125 -28.84 -17.48 4.79
N SER A 126 -28.54 -18.45 5.65
CA SER A 126 -27.27 -18.99 6.19
C SER A 126 -25.97 -18.41 5.58
N PHE A 127 -25.52 -17.29 6.12
CA PHE A 127 -24.37 -16.58 5.60
C PHE A 127 -23.13 -16.80 6.48
N ARG A 128 -22.06 -17.39 5.90
CA ARG A 128 -20.71 -17.27 6.45
C ARG A 128 -20.18 -15.91 6.00
N LEU A 129 -19.83 -15.05 6.94
CA LEU A 129 -19.07 -13.83 6.65
C LEU A 129 -17.73 -14.25 5.99
N HIS A 130 -17.69 -14.30 4.66
CA HIS A 130 -16.44 -14.44 3.94
C HIS A 130 -15.73 -13.09 3.95
N THR A 131 -14.73 -12.95 4.81
CA THR A 131 -13.81 -11.80 4.73
C THR A 131 -13.06 -11.88 3.41
N SER A 132 -12.87 -10.73 2.72
CA SER A 132 -12.06 -10.69 1.51
C SER A 132 -10.63 -11.13 1.82
N ASP A 133 -10.02 -11.85 0.88
CA ASP A 133 -8.61 -12.14 0.95
C ASP A 133 -7.82 -10.82 0.88
N VAL A 134 -6.76 -10.72 1.66
CA VAL A 134 -5.89 -9.54 1.68
C VAL A 134 -4.59 -9.85 0.96
N ALA A 135 -4.23 -9.03 -0.01
CA ALA A 135 -2.94 -9.06 -0.68
C ALA A 135 -2.07 -7.89 -0.20
N VAL A 136 -0.85 -8.16 0.20
CA VAL A 136 0.11 -7.13 0.62
C VAL A 136 1.28 -7.11 -0.34
N VAL A 137 1.56 -5.93 -0.89
CA VAL A 137 2.68 -5.64 -1.80
C VAL A 137 3.68 -4.68 -1.16
N GLU A 138 4.84 -4.48 -1.77
CA GLU A 138 5.85 -3.57 -1.23
C GLU A 138 5.46 -2.11 -1.47
N ALA A 139 5.14 -1.74 -2.70
CA ALA A 139 4.89 -0.35 -3.10
C ALA A 139 3.39 0.00 -3.14
N GLU A 140 3.06 1.22 -2.71
CA GLU A 140 1.70 1.78 -2.76
C GLU A 140 1.17 1.87 -4.20
N LYS A 141 2.04 2.19 -5.17
CA LYS A 141 1.73 2.19 -6.61
C LYS A 141 1.10 0.85 -7.03
N THR A 142 1.75 -0.23 -6.63
CA THR A 142 1.36 -1.60 -6.98
C THR A 142 -0.01 -1.94 -6.39
N ALA A 143 -0.27 -1.60 -5.13
CA ALA A 143 -1.56 -1.82 -4.50
C ALA A 143 -2.69 -1.05 -5.23
N VAL A 144 -2.48 0.22 -5.55
CA VAL A 144 -3.46 1.07 -6.25
C VAL A 144 -3.80 0.51 -7.63
N ILE A 145 -2.80 0.13 -8.43
CA ILE A 145 -3.02 -0.40 -9.78
C ILE A 145 -3.72 -1.75 -9.73
N LEU A 146 -3.24 -2.68 -8.90
CA LEU A 146 -3.79 -4.03 -8.84
C LEU A 146 -5.20 -4.09 -8.24
N SER A 147 -5.59 -3.14 -7.43
CA SER A 147 -6.95 -3.08 -6.88
C SER A 147 -8.05 -2.95 -7.93
N GLU A 148 -7.74 -2.34 -9.08
CA GLU A 148 -8.68 -2.18 -10.19
C GLU A 148 -8.68 -3.40 -11.14
N HIS A 149 -7.57 -4.12 -11.23
CA HIS A 149 -7.46 -5.32 -12.06
C HIS A 149 -7.86 -6.61 -11.35
N TYR A 150 -7.65 -6.67 -10.05
CA TYR A 150 -7.92 -7.85 -9.22
C TYR A 150 -8.75 -7.49 -7.97
N PRO A 151 -10.02 -7.06 -8.16
CA PRO A 151 -10.87 -6.56 -7.07
C PRO A 151 -11.31 -7.64 -6.07
N ALA A 152 -11.02 -8.91 -6.35
CA ALA A 152 -11.27 -10.02 -5.42
C ALA A 152 -10.40 -9.93 -4.15
N TYR A 153 -9.31 -9.16 -4.18
CA TYR A 153 -8.44 -8.92 -3.05
C TYR A 153 -8.59 -7.50 -2.52
N LEU A 154 -8.40 -7.36 -1.21
CA LEU A 154 -8.07 -6.07 -0.61
C LEU A 154 -6.55 -5.87 -0.73
N TRP A 155 -6.12 -4.93 -1.55
CA TRP A 155 -4.72 -4.65 -1.79
C TRP A 155 -4.19 -3.62 -0.81
N LEU A 156 -3.16 -3.99 -0.04
CA LEU A 156 -2.46 -3.14 0.89
C LEU A 156 -0.99 -3.03 0.52
N ALA A 157 -0.30 -2.00 1.00
CA ALA A 157 1.14 -1.89 0.78
C ALA A 157 1.91 -1.65 2.08
N ALA A 158 3.09 -2.26 2.16
CA ALA A 158 4.01 -2.07 3.28
C ALA A 158 4.67 -0.68 3.27
N GLY A 159 4.92 -0.14 2.07
CA GLY A 159 5.62 1.13 1.87
C GLY A 159 7.13 0.98 1.68
N GLY A 160 7.65 -0.23 1.65
CA GLY A 160 9.05 -0.58 1.42
C GLY A 160 9.41 -1.94 2.00
N LEU A 161 10.54 -2.50 1.54
CA LEU A 161 11.02 -3.83 1.92
C LEU A 161 11.06 -4.06 3.44
N PHE A 162 11.60 -3.10 4.19
CA PHE A 162 11.82 -3.20 5.63
C PHE A 162 10.66 -2.64 6.46
N GLU A 163 9.66 -2.07 5.80
CA GLU A 163 8.51 -1.45 6.46
C GLU A 163 7.45 -2.46 6.92
N LEU A 164 7.48 -3.69 6.39
CA LEU A 164 6.60 -4.77 6.84
C LEU A 164 7.10 -5.34 8.16
N THR A 165 6.24 -5.32 9.18
CA THR A 165 6.47 -5.94 10.49
C THR A 165 5.28 -6.82 10.87
N ALA A 166 5.49 -7.76 11.80
CA ALA A 166 4.42 -8.61 12.30
C ALA A 166 3.27 -7.80 12.94
N ASP A 167 3.58 -6.72 13.65
CA ASP A 167 2.59 -5.86 14.31
C ASP A 167 1.67 -5.16 13.30
N LYS A 168 2.21 -4.73 12.16
CA LYS A 168 1.40 -4.13 11.09
C LYS A 168 0.43 -5.13 10.45
N LEU A 169 0.66 -6.44 10.62
CA LEU A 169 -0.22 -7.50 10.14
C LEU A 169 -1.31 -7.89 11.17
N PHE A 170 -1.20 -7.46 12.42
CA PHE A 170 -2.18 -7.78 13.46
C PHE A 170 -3.63 -7.40 13.10
N PRO A 171 -3.93 -6.23 12.49
CA PRO A 171 -5.29 -5.90 12.07
C PRO A 171 -5.87 -6.88 11.05
N LEU A 172 -5.01 -7.61 10.31
CA LEU A 172 -5.39 -8.55 9.25
C LEU A 172 -5.61 -9.99 9.75
N ARG A 173 -5.41 -10.29 11.04
CA ARG A 173 -5.36 -11.66 11.60
C ARG A 173 -6.58 -12.53 11.32
N HIS A 174 -7.73 -11.92 11.02
CA HIS A 174 -8.97 -12.63 10.70
C HIS A 174 -9.20 -12.84 9.20
N HIS A 175 -8.26 -12.39 8.37
CA HIS A 175 -8.28 -12.55 6.92
C HIS A 175 -7.29 -13.62 6.46
N ARG A 176 -7.52 -14.17 5.26
CA ARG A 176 -6.46 -14.88 4.55
C ARG A 176 -5.53 -13.85 3.92
N ILE A 177 -4.25 -13.90 4.26
CA ILE A 177 -3.25 -12.92 3.84
C ILE A 177 -2.30 -13.57 2.85
N VAL A 178 -2.06 -12.92 1.72
CA VAL A 178 -1.03 -13.30 0.76
C VAL A 178 -0.05 -12.13 0.62
N LEU A 179 1.21 -12.38 0.91
CA LEU A 179 2.29 -11.42 0.71
C LEU A 179 2.92 -11.61 -0.66
N PHE A 180 3.11 -10.52 -1.39
CA PHE A 180 3.77 -10.50 -2.70
C PHE A 180 5.01 -9.58 -2.60
N PRO A 181 6.16 -10.10 -2.09
CA PRO A 181 7.40 -9.33 -2.10
C PRO A 181 7.86 -9.05 -3.53
N ASP A 182 8.55 -7.94 -3.75
CA ASP A 182 9.30 -7.70 -4.98
C ASP A 182 10.40 -8.76 -5.11
N THR A 183 10.87 -9.01 -6.32
CA THR A 183 11.96 -9.97 -6.51
C THR A 183 13.33 -9.29 -6.53
N ASP A 184 14.36 -10.04 -6.16
CA ASP A 184 15.77 -9.63 -6.26
C ASP A 184 16.68 -10.83 -6.49
N PRO A 185 17.93 -10.61 -6.95
CA PRO A 185 18.87 -11.71 -7.28
C PRO A 185 19.20 -12.63 -6.10
N ASN A 186 19.08 -12.12 -4.86
CA ASN A 186 19.54 -12.78 -3.65
C ASN A 186 18.41 -13.30 -2.77
N LEU A 187 17.16 -13.27 -3.24
CA LEU A 187 15.97 -13.65 -2.47
C LEU A 187 15.80 -12.85 -1.17
N THR A 188 16.35 -11.65 -1.09
CA THR A 188 16.37 -10.84 0.14
C THR A 188 14.96 -10.45 0.56
N ALA A 189 14.16 -9.96 -0.39
CA ALA A 189 12.78 -9.53 -0.14
C ALA A 189 11.90 -10.73 0.26
N TYR A 190 12.00 -11.83 -0.47
CA TYR A 190 11.25 -13.04 -0.19
C TYR A 190 11.58 -13.59 1.21
N THR A 191 12.86 -13.75 1.52
CA THR A 191 13.34 -14.29 2.81
C THR A 191 12.90 -13.39 3.97
N ARG A 192 13.06 -12.08 3.83
CA ARG A 192 12.64 -11.11 4.85
C ARG A 192 11.14 -11.20 5.14
N TRP A 193 10.33 -11.23 4.10
CA TRP A 193 8.87 -11.28 4.27
C TRP A 193 8.40 -12.64 4.76
N TYR A 194 9.11 -13.72 4.41
CA TYR A 194 8.84 -15.05 4.96
C TYR A 194 9.07 -15.09 6.49
N GLU A 195 10.12 -14.45 6.98
CA GLU A 195 10.39 -14.34 8.42
C GLU A 195 9.31 -13.53 9.15
N VAL A 196 8.89 -12.40 8.58
CA VAL A 196 7.79 -11.59 9.12
C VAL A 196 6.48 -12.40 9.15
N ALA A 197 6.19 -13.14 8.09
CA ALA A 197 5.01 -14.01 8.04
C ALA A 197 5.06 -15.11 9.11
N ARG A 198 6.22 -15.71 9.33
CA ARG A 198 6.43 -16.72 10.39
C ARG A 198 6.21 -16.11 11.77
N GLU A 199 6.71 -14.92 12.01
CA GLU A 199 6.52 -14.20 13.26
C GLU A 199 5.05 -13.84 13.49
N ALA A 200 4.35 -13.30 12.49
CA ALA A 200 2.93 -12.96 12.57
C ALA A 200 2.03 -14.19 12.83
N ARG A 201 2.36 -15.36 12.24
CA ARG A 201 1.67 -16.61 12.58
C ARG A 201 1.87 -16.97 14.05
N ARG A 202 3.11 -16.87 14.54
CA ARG A 202 3.46 -17.22 15.93
C ARG A 202 2.82 -16.29 16.94
N LEU A 203 2.83 -14.97 16.70
CA LEU A 203 2.34 -13.97 17.65
C LEU A 203 0.82 -13.80 17.63
N TYR A 204 0.22 -13.85 16.44
CA TYR A 204 -1.16 -13.40 16.23
C TYR A 204 -2.06 -14.45 15.59
N GLY A 205 -1.55 -15.64 15.29
CA GLY A 205 -2.32 -16.70 14.63
C GLY A 205 -2.76 -16.35 13.20
N CYS A 206 -2.07 -15.43 12.51
CA CYS A 206 -2.42 -15.00 11.17
C CYS A 206 -2.43 -16.17 10.18
N ASN A 207 -3.49 -16.28 9.37
CA ASN A 207 -3.52 -17.16 8.19
C ASN A 207 -2.82 -16.45 7.02
N ILE A 208 -1.52 -16.64 6.90
CA ILE A 208 -0.67 -15.87 6.00
C ILE A 208 0.24 -16.78 5.16
N THR A 209 0.38 -16.46 3.88
CA THR A 209 1.31 -17.11 2.95
C THR A 209 2.17 -16.07 2.24
N VAL A 210 3.38 -16.45 1.84
CA VAL A 210 4.24 -15.62 0.98
C VAL A 210 4.22 -16.26 -0.40
N SER A 211 3.82 -15.46 -1.40
CA SER A 211 3.76 -15.92 -2.78
C SER A 211 5.15 -16.08 -3.37
N PRO A 212 5.52 -17.28 -3.86
CA PRO A 212 6.79 -17.46 -4.56
C PRO A 212 6.71 -17.06 -6.05
N LEU A 213 5.62 -16.44 -6.49
CA LEU A 213 5.33 -16.19 -7.90
C LEU A 213 6.49 -15.52 -8.63
N LEU A 214 6.96 -14.38 -8.13
CA LEU A 214 8.05 -13.64 -8.77
C LEU A 214 9.36 -14.40 -8.71
N GLU A 215 9.63 -15.10 -7.63
CA GLU A 215 10.86 -15.88 -7.48
C GLU A 215 10.95 -17.06 -8.44
N LEU A 216 9.82 -17.69 -8.74
CA LEU A 216 9.74 -18.84 -9.66
C LEU A 216 9.63 -18.42 -11.13
N SER A 217 9.09 -17.25 -11.41
CA SER A 217 8.67 -16.86 -12.78
C SER A 217 9.49 -15.71 -13.38
N ALA A 218 10.16 -14.89 -12.56
CA ALA A 218 10.96 -13.78 -13.08
C ALA A 218 12.29 -14.29 -13.68
N THR A 219 12.67 -13.69 -14.82
CA THR A 219 13.98 -13.96 -15.45
C THR A 219 15.13 -13.39 -14.61
N PRO A 220 16.39 -13.84 -14.81
CA PRO A 220 17.54 -13.25 -14.12
C PRO A 220 17.64 -11.73 -14.32
N GLU A 221 17.34 -11.22 -15.52
CA GLU A 221 17.34 -9.79 -15.83
C GLU A 221 16.27 -9.04 -15.07
N GLN A 222 15.08 -9.62 -14.94
CA GLN A 222 13.97 -9.05 -14.16
C GLN A 222 14.34 -9.01 -12.67
N LYS A 223 14.99 -10.04 -12.13
CA LYS A 223 15.49 -10.06 -10.75
C LYS A 223 16.54 -8.98 -10.51
N GLN A 224 17.46 -8.77 -11.47
CA GLN A 224 18.45 -7.67 -11.39
C GLN A 224 17.77 -6.29 -11.36
N ARG A 225 16.68 -6.12 -12.08
CA ARG A 225 15.87 -4.90 -12.09
C ARG A 225 14.99 -4.76 -10.86
N LYS A 226 14.88 -5.80 -10.02
CA LYS A 226 14.03 -5.84 -8.83
C LYS A 226 12.59 -5.48 -9.15
N ILE A 227 12.01 -6.19 -10.12
CA ILE A 227 10.65 -5.90 -10.58
C ILE A 227 9.61 -6.19 -9.51
N ASP A 228 8.54 -5.40 -9.51
CA ASP A 228 7.35 -5.63 -8.72
C ASP A 228 6.30 -6.47 -9.47
N LEU A 229 5.19 -6.76 -8.80
CA LEU A 229 4.12 -7.55 -9.38
C LEU A 229 3.43 -6.85 -10.57
N VAL A 230 3.37 -5.52 -10.59
CA VAL A 230 2.85 -4.74 -11.74
C VAL A 230 3.78 -4.87 -12.93
N ASP A 231 5.08 -4.70 -12.74
CA ASP A 231 6.05 -4.84 -13.81
C ASP A 231 5.98 -6.25 -14.45
N TYR A 232 5.81 -7.29 -13.62
CA TYR A 232 5.67 -8.67 -14.09
C TYR A 232 4.39 -8.89 -14.90
N LEU A 233 3.24 -8.45 -14.39
CA LEU A 233 1.93 -8.71 -15.00
C LEU A 233 1.71 -7.89 -16.27
N PHE A 234 2.22 -6.67 -16.32
CA PHE A 234 2.08 -5.77 -17.48
C PHE A 234 3.27 -5.83 -18.44
N LYS A 235 4.27 -6.69 -18.17
CA LYS A 235 5.45 -6.93 -19.04
C LYS A 235 6.19 -5.64 -19.42
N LYS A 236 6.42 -4.77 -18.45
CA LYS A 236 7.09 -3.47 -18.65
C LYS A 236 8.48 -3.42 -18.03
#